data_01ad23527b6089c3993eba5a8d94e411
#
_entry.id   01ad23527b6089c3993eba5a8d94e411
#
_cell.length_a   1.000
_cell.length_b   1.000
_cell.length_c   1.000
_cell.angle_alpha   90.00
_cell.angle_beta   90.00
_cell.angle_gamma   90.00
#
_symmetry.space_group_name_H-M   'P 1'
#
loop_
_entity.id
_entity.type
_entity.pdbx_description
1 polymer ?
#
loop_
_entity_poly.entity_id
_entity_poly.type
_entity_poly.pdbx_seq_one_letter_code
_entity_poly.pdbx_strand_id
1 'polypeptide(L)'
;MIKRIGKAIMVLLLTTPALLSMELMAQDLKKPTLEDLLPGGATYRIAENLPGLQWWGDICIKPGIDSLFAVNPKNGKETLLTTREKVNQVLGSLITPTETTATPSHKGSKVQHFYNTEFPWPDKPYMLIKLPARYIVYDFEKDEFVKGLPQAGERNGANIDYTPEGGHIAYTVKNNLFVDNKAVTKEPEGIVCGQSVHRNEFGIGKGTFWSPQGNLLAFYRMNESMVTPYPLVDITPRIALVDKIRYPMAGMLSHQVTVGIYNPDTQKTVYLNTGD
;
A
#
# COMPACT_ATOMS: atom_id res chain seq x y z
N MET A 1 42.65 -43.86 37.50
CA MET A 1 42.00 -43.99 36.16
C MET A 1 40.53 -44.35 36.22
N ILE A 2 40.09 -45.16 37.20
CA ILE A 2 38.70 -45.66 37.33
C ILE A 2 37.67 -44.57 37.74
N LYS A 3 38.05 -43.51 38.51
CA LYS A 3 37.15 -42.44 38.95
C LYS A 3 36.69 -41.46 37.84
N ARG A 4 37.41 -41.40 36.69
CA ARG A 4 37.04 -40.53 35.58
C ARG A 4 36.05 -41.20 34.59
N ILE A 5 36.03 -42.55 34.55
CA ILE A 5 35.12 -43.31 33.69
C ILE A 5 33.68 -43.29 34.26
N GLY A 6 33.54 -43.36 35.59
CA GLY A 6 32.20 -43.34 36.24
C GLY A 6 31.45 -42.00 36.06
N LYS A 7 32.17 -40.84 35.95
CA LYS A 7 31.53 -39.56 35.71
C LYS A 7 31.08 -39.39 34.24
N ALA A 8 31.82 -39.94 33.29
CA ALA A 8 31.44 -39.90 31.86
C ALA A 8 30.23 -40.77 31.55
N ILE A 9 30.10 -41.94 32.19
CA ILE A 9 28.95 -42.82 32.03
C ILE A 9 27.71 -42.25 32.72
N MET A 10 27.85 -41.52 33.84
CA MET A 10 26.73 -40.90 34.53
C MET A 10 26.19 -39.66 33.76
N VAL A 11 27.04 -38.94 33.06
CA VAL A 11 26.60 -37.83 32.17
C VAL A 11 25.91 -38.37 30.93
N LEU A 12 26.37 -39.50 30.39
CA LEU A 12 25.75 -40.12 29.18
C LEU A 12 24.36 -40.70 29.52
N LEU A 13 24.16 -41.24 30.70
CA LEU A 13 22.86 -41.78 31.15
C LEU A 13 21.82 -40.74 31.49
N LEU A 14 22.23 -39.48 31.81
CA LEU A 14 21.34 -38.36 32.11
C LEU A 14 20.91 -37.59 30.82
N THR A 15 21.64 -37.71 29.74
CA THR A 15 21.30 -37.00 28.47
C THR A 15 20.43 -37.83 27.53
N THR A 16 20.42 -39.15 27.65
CA THR A 16 19.62 -40.03 26.79
C THR A 16 18.10 -39.90 27.01
N PRO A 17 17.55 -39.74 28.22
CA PRO A 17 16.10 -39.54 28.33
C PRO A 17 15.60 -38.17 27.86
N ALA A 18 16.47 -37.15 27.86
CA ALA A 18 16.09 -35.82 27.33
C ALA A 18 16.01 -35.78 25.78
N LEU A 19 16.86 -36.54 25.10
CA LEU A 19 16.80 -36.67 23.65
C LEU A 19 15.63 -37.57 23.20
N LEU A 20 15.33 -38.61 23.96
CA LEU A 20 14.16 -39.51 23.68
C LEU A 20 12.82 -38.77 23.93
N SER A 21 12.76 -37.83 24.91
CA SER A 21 11.55 -37.04 25.13
C SER A 21 11.30 -35.97 24.06
N MET A 22 12.33 -35.50 23.38
CA MET A 22 12.16 -34.59 22.23
C MET A 22 11.64 -35.30 20.96
N GLU A 23 12.00 -36.55 20.74
CA GLU A 23 11.46 -37.35 19.63
C GLU A 23 9.99 -37.75 19.90
N LEU A 24 9.60 -38.03 21.13
CA LEU A 24 8.21 -38.34 21.46
C LEU A 24 7.26 -37.14 21.30
N MET A 25 7.73 -35.93 21.54
CA MET A 25 6.92 -34.70 21.33
C MET A 25 6.66 -34.41 19.84
N ALA A 26 7.52 -34.89 18.94
CA ALA A 26 7.33 -34.71 17.52
C ALA A 26 6.33 -35.73 16.88
N GLN A 27 6.00 -36.80 17.62
CA GLN A 27 5.10 -37.86 17.11
C GLN A 27 3.61 -37.60 17.35
N ASP A 28 3.27 -36.66 18.23
CA ASP A 28 1.87 -36.30 18.56
C ASP A 28 1.30 -35.15 17.71
N LEU A 29 2.03 -34.67 16.72
CA LEU A 29 1.50 -33.67 15.79
C LEU A 29 0.43 -34.34 14.89
N LYS A 30 -0.80 -33.85 15.00
CA LYS A 30 -1.90 -34.25 14.12
C LYS A 30 -1.46 -34.11 12.67
N LYS A 31 -1.47 -35.20 11.91
CA LYS A 31 -1.28 -35.13 10.46
C LYS A 31 -2.48 -34.45 9.83
N PRO A 32 -2.29 -33.43 8.98
CA PRO A 32 -3.40 -32.77 8.32
C PRO A 32 -4.15 -33.76 7.43
N THR A 33 -5.47 -33.74 7.49
CA THR A 33 -6.34 -34.50 6.60
C THR A 33 -6.68 -33.65 5.37
N LEU A 34 -7.28 -34.27 4.36
CA LEU A 34 -7.76 -33.54 3.19
C LEU A 34 -8.79 -32.48 3.57
N GLU A 35 -9.65 -32.76 4.56
CA GLU A 35 -10.64 -31.82 5.08
C GLU A 35 -10.02 -30.60 5.79
N ASP A 36 -8.83 -30.77 6.41
CA ASP A 36 -8.09 -29.68 7.00
C ASP A 36 -7.50 -28.73 5.93
N LEU A 37 -7.32 -29.21 4.68
CA LEU A 37 -6.67 -28.50 3.58
C LEU A 37 -7.65 -27.93 2.55
N LEU A 38 -8.89 -28.45 2.50
CA LEU A 38 -9.89 -28.00 1.53
C LEU A 38 -10.63 -26.76 2.04
N PRO A 39 -10.67 -25.64 1.26
CA PRO A 39 -11.51 -24.50 1.59
C PRO A 39 -12.97 -24.90 1.79
N GLY A 40 -13.55 -24.54 2.95
CA GLY A 40 -14.92 -24.90 3.33
C GLY A 40 -15.06 -26.27 4.01
N GLY A 41 -13.99 -27.02 4.22
CA GLY A 41 -13.99 -28.23 5.06
C GLY A 41 -14.31 -27.89 6.52
N ALA A 42 -14.97 -28.81 7.24
CA ALA A 42 -15.40 -28.58 8.63
C ALA A 42 -14.23 -28.29 9.60
N THR A 43 -13.04 -28.77 9.27
CA THR A 43 -11.81 -28.60 10.07
C THR A 43 -10.82 -27.63 9.42
N TYR A 44 -11.16 -27.06 8.26
CA TYR A 44 -10.32 -26.08 7.56
C TYR A 44 -10.14 -24.82 8.41
N ARG A 45 -8.92 -24.54 8.76
CA ARG A 45 -8.56 -23.32 9.49
C ARG A 45 -7.61 -22.48 8.65
N ILE A 46 -8.08 -21.34 8.25
CA ILE A 46 -7.21 -20.28 7.71
C ILE A 46 -6.50 -19.68 8.90
N ALA A 47 -5.17 -19.54 8.82
CA ALA A 47 -4.45 -18.71 9.77
C ALA A 47 -5.06 -17.31 9.75
N GLU A 48 -5.41 -16.76 10.91
CA GLU A 48 -5.88 -15.38 10.99
C GLU A 48 -4.77 -14.47 10.46
N ASN A 49 -5.02 -13.89 9.30
CA ASN A 49 -4.18 -12.80 8.83
C ASN A 49 -4.42 -11.61 9.75
N LEU A 50 -3.36 -11.09 10.34
CA LEU A 50 -3.39 -9.78 10.98
C LEU A 50 -3.41 -8.74 9.86
N PRO A 51 -4.56 -8.18 9.49
CA PRO A 51 -4.65 -7.33 8.32
C PRO A 51 -3.95 -6.00 8.59
N GLY A 52 -3.00 -5.66 7.74
CA GLY A 52 -2.55 -4.29 7.57
C GLY A 52 -1.82 -3.68 8.75
N LEU A 53 -1.07 -4.46 9.54
CA LEU A 53 -0.18 -3.88 10.54
C LEU A 53 0.76 -2.87 9.88
N GLN A 54 0.90 -1.71 10.50
CA GLN A 54 1.73 -0.61 10.02
C GLN A 54 2.64 -0.12 11.14
N TRP A 55 3.66 0.63 10.78
CA TRP A 55 4.54 1.27 11.74
C TRP A 55 4.30 2.78 11.77
N TRP A 56 4.20 3.34 12.97
CA TRP A 56 4.28 4.75 13.25
C TRP A 56 5.49 4.99 14.16
N GLY A 57 6.61 5.43 13.58
CA GLY A 57 7.89 5.37 14.27
C GLY A 57 8.21 3.95 14.73
N ASP A 58 8.42 3.78 16.05
CA ASP A 58 8.69 2.48 16.68
C ASP A 58 7.42 1.77 17.20
N ILE A 59 6.25 2.33 16.94
CA ILE A 59 4.96 1.82 17.41
C ILE A 59 4.29 1.01 16.31
N CYS A 60 3.91 -0.22 16.62
CA CYS A 60 3.12 -1.05 15.72
C CYS A 60 1.65 -0.63 15.82
N ILE A 61 1.04 -0.30 14.69
CA ILE A 61 -0.36 0.09 14.58
C ILE A 61 -1.17 -1.06 14.00
N LYS A 62 -2.29 -1.38 14.65
CA LYS A 62 -3.29 -2.35 14.20
C LYS A 62 -4.55 -1.60 13.80
N PRO A 63 -4.80 -1.43 12.48
CA PRO A 63 -6.07 -0.88 12.00
C PRO A 63 -7.19 -1.92 12.13
N GLY A 64 -8.38 -1.45 12.46
CA GLY A 64 -9.59 -2.26 12.54
C GLY A 64 -10.76 -1.62 11.80
N ILE A 65 -11.95 -2.21 11.93
CA ILE A 65 -13.19 -1.65 11.38
C ILE A 65 -13.61 -0.44 12.21
N ASP A 66 -13.73 -0.60 13.53
CA ASP A 66 -14.28 0.42 14.42
C ASP A 66 -13.23 1.16 15.23
N SER A 67 -12.01 0.64 15.30
CA SER A 67 -10.98 1.15 16.21
C SER A 67 -9.59 1.03 15.63
N LEU A 68 -8.71 1.93 16.06
CA LEU A 68 -7.30 1.95 15.77
C LEU A 68 -6.53 1.69 17.05
N PHE A 69 -5.61 0.73 17.05
CA PHE A 69 -4.83 0.33 18.21
C PHE A 69 -3.33 0.49 17.97
N ALA A 70 -2.62 0.91 19.02
CA ALA A 70 -1.19 0.69 19.15
C ALA A 70 -0.96 -0.68 19.78
N VAL A 71 -0.06 -1.47 19.20
CA VAL A 71 0.30 -2.81 19.68
C VAL A 71 1.72 -2.80 20.18
N ASN A 72 1.93 -3.23 21.41
CA ASN A 72 3.27 -3.41 21.94
C ASN A 72 3.91 -4.66 21.32
N PRO A 73 4.99 -4.54 20.53
CA PRO A 73 5.57 -5.66 19.80
C PRO A 73 6.20 -6.74 20.70
N LYS A 74 6.47 -6.42 21.98
CA LYS A 74 7.08 -7.36 22.92
C LYS A 74 6.09 -8.29 23.61
N ASN A 75 4.86 -7.84 23.86
CA ASN A 75 3.87 -8.59 24.63
C ASN A 75 2.48 -8.63 23.98
N GLY A 76 2.29 -8.02 22.81
CA GLY A 76 1.03 -8.00 22.10
C GLY A 76 -0.07 -7.16 22.76
N LYS A 77 0.21 -6.41 23.83
CA LYS A 77 -0.79 -5.59 24.50
C LYS A 77 -1.26 -4.48 23.58
N GLU A 78 -2.58 -4.38 23.40
CA GLU A 78 -3.24 -3.36 22.60
C GLU A 78 -3.64 -2.15 23.46
N THR A 79 -3.40 -0.96 22.91
CA THR A 79 -3.86 0.31 23.50
C THR A 79 -4.68 1.05 22.45
N LEU A 80 -5.91 1.42 22.80
CA LEU A 80 -6.79 2.17 21.89
C LEU A 80 -6.21 3.57 21.62
N LEU A 81 -6.09 3.93 20.34
CA LEU A 81 -5.68 5.27 19.90
C LEU A 81 -6.91 6.15 19.62
N THR A 82 -7.78 5.70 18.73
CA THR A 82 -9.03 6.41 18.40
C THR A 82 -10.09 5.44 17.90
N THR A 83 -11.33 5.93 17.75
CA THR A 83 -12.44 5.15 17.20
C THR A 83 -13.01 5.81 15.95
N ARG A 84 -13.63 4.97 15.10
CA ARG A 84 -14.33 5.42 13.89
C ARG A 84 -15.43 6.43 14.19
N GLU A 85 -16.10 6.27 15.32
CA GLU A 85 -17.16 7.17 15.76
C GLU A 85 -16.61 8.58 16.04
N LYS A 86 -15.53 8.69 16.81
CA LYS A 86 -14.88 9.97 17.12
C LYS A 86 -14.39 10.67 15.85
N VAL A 87 -13.67 9.94 14.99
CA VAL A 87 -13.19 10.48 13.72
C VAL A 87 -14.37 11.02 12.89
N ASN A 88 -15.45 10.23 12.76
CA ASN A 88 -16.61 10.64 11.97
C ASN A 88 -17.38 11.81 12.62
N GLN A 89 -17.35 11.94 13.93
CA GLN A 89 -17.94 13.10 14.62
C GLN A 89 -17.17 14.38 14.27
N VAL A 90 -15.84 14.33 14.34
CA VAL A 90 -15.00 15.48 13.97
C VAL A 90 -15.17 15.83 12.48
N LEU A 91 -15.14 14.83 11.59
CA LEU A 91 -15.33 15.06 10.16
C LEU A 91 -16.75 15.58 9.84
N GLY A 92 -17.77 15.13 10.57
CA GLY A 92 -19.15 15.62 10.44
C GLY A 92 -19.29 17.10 10.81
N SER A 93 -18.53 17.59 11.76
CA SER A 93 -18.53 19.02 12.14
C SER A 93 -17.89 19.95 11.11
N LEU A 94 -17.08 19.40 10.17
CA LEU A 94 -16.43 20.16 9.09
C LEU A 94 -17.30 20.30 7.84
N ILE A 95 -18.41 19.57 7.76
CA ILE A 95 -19.36 19.64 6.63
C ILE A 95 -20.27 20.86 6.86
N THR A 96 -20.05 21.94 6.12
CA THR A 96 -20.93 23.10 6.15
C THR A 96 -22.27 22.77 5.47
N PRO A 97 -23.41 23.32 5.95
CA PRO A 97 -24.75 23.08 5.39
C PRO A 97 -24.87 23.40 3.89
N THR A 98 -23.98 24.23 3.35
CA THR A 98 -23.96 24.64 1.94
C THR A 98 -23.55 23.51 0.98
N GLU A 99 -22.83 22.48 1.46
CA GLU A 99 -22.42 21.32 0.66
C GLU A 99 -23.50 20.23 0.60
N THR A 100 -24.58 20.34 1.37
CA THR A 100 -25.65 19.34 1.45
C THR A 100 -26.66 19.38 0.30
N THR A 101 -26.61 20.40 -0.57
CA THR A 101 -27.60 20.58 -1.67
C THR A 101 -27.16 20.04 -3.03
N ALA A 102 -25.96 19.54 -3.17
CA ALA A 102 -25.43 18.99 -4.41
C ALA A 102 -25.30 17.46 -4.34
N THR A 103 -26.27 16.75 -4.87
CA THR A 103 -26.30 15.31 -5.27
C THR A 103 -25.86 14.26 -4.22
N PRO A 104 -26.43 13.04 -4.22
CA PRO A 104 -26.23 12.01 -3.17
C PRO A 104 -24.83 11.33 -3.15
N SER A 105 -23.76 12.07 -3.48
CA SER A 105 -22.38 11.58 -3.47
C SER A 105 -21.72 11.59 -2.08
N HIS A 106 -22.42 11.97 -1.02
CA HIS A 106 -21.88 12.11 0.35
C HIS A 106 -21.61 10.78 1.07
N LYS A 107 -21.92 9.64 0.46
CA LYS A 107 -21.55 8.32 1.01
C LYS A 107 -20.02 8.12 1.17
N GLY A 108 -19.20 8.93 0.50
CA GLY A 108 -17.74 8.86 0.56
C GLY A 108 -17.09 9.75 1.64
N SER A 109 -17.85 10.49 2.43
CA SER A 109 -17.31 11.46 3.40
C SER A 109 -17.02 10.87 4.78
N LYS A 110 -17.44 9.64 5.06
CA LYS A 110 -17.27 8.97 6.35
C LYS A 110 -16.22 7.87 6.26
N VAL A 111 -15.41 7.77 7.30
CA VAL A 111 -14.52 6.62 7.52
C VAL A 111 -15.37 5.39 7.77
N GLN A 112 -15.19 4.35 6.98
CA GLN A 112 -15.88 3.06 7.13
C GLN A 112 -15.06 2.08 7.98
N HIS A 113 -13.73 2.17 7.86
CA HIS A 113 -12.74 1.36 8.56
C HIS A 113 -11.38 2.05 8.48
N PHE A 114 -10.41 1.60 9.29
CA PHE A 114 -9.06 2.17 9.32
C PHE A 114 -8.06 1.49 8.37
N TYR A 115 -8.46 0.47 7.60
CA TYR A 115 -7.55 -0.22 6.67
C TYR A 115 -7.00 0.66 5.54
N ASN A 116 -7.65 1.78 5.24
CA ASN A 116 -7.23 2.78 4.26
C ASN A 116 -6.51 3.98 4.90
N THR A 117 -5.90 3.79 6.07
CA THR A 117 -5.09 4.80 6.75
C THR A 117 -3.61 4.52 6.58
N GLU A 118 -2.79 5.55 6.62
CA GLU A 118 -1.33 5.47 6.60
C GLU A 118 -0.74 6.39 7.67
N PHE A 119 0.49 6.11 8.10
CA PHE A 119 1.19 6.84 9.16
C PHE A 119 2.54 7.38 8.65
N PRO A 120 2.54 8.31 7.70
CA PRO A 120 3.77 8.78 7.05
C PRO A 120 4.62 9.73 7.92
N TRP A 121 4.11 10.18 9.07
CA TRP A 121 4.83 11.07 10.00
C TRP A 121 5.24 10.30 11.26
N PRO A 122 6.48 9.76 11.34
CA PRO A 122 6.90 8.94 12.46
C PRO A 122 7.04 9.71 13.80
N ASP A 123 7.19 11.01 13.71
CA ASP A 123 7.40 11.95 14.84
C ASP A 123 6.15 12.73 15.22
N LYS A 124 5.02 12.55 14.51
CA LYS A 124 3.75 13.27 14.76
C LYS A 124 2.60 12.27 14.89
N PRO A 125 1.64 12.49 15.80
CA PRO A 125 0.49 11.62 15.98
C PRO A 125 -0.56 11.80 14.87
N TYR A 126 -0.09 11.83 13.62
CA TYR A 126 -0.92 12.09 12.46
C TYR A 126 -1.15 10.82 11.66
N MET A 127 -2.39 10.60 11.30
CA MET A 127 -2.74 9.59 10.29
C MET A 127 -3.28 10.26 9.04
N LEU A 128 -2.97 9.67 7.91
CA LEU A 128 -3.58 10.00 6.64
C LEU A 128 -4.75 9.06 6.40
N ILE A 129 -5.94 9.62 6.27
CA ILE A 129 -7.16 8.89 5.95
C ILE A 129 -7.45 9.08 4.46
N LYS A 130 -7.44 7.99 3.70
CA LYS A 130 -7.73 8.00 2.27
C LYS A 130 -9.22 7.75 2.05
N LEU A 131 -9.99 8.81 1.87
CA LEU A 131 -11.40 8.72 1.48
C LEU A 131 -11.53 8.76 -0.07
N PRO A 132 -12.59 8.20 -0.65
CA PRO A 132 -12.77 8.17 -2.10
C PRO A 132 -12.73 9.54 -2.78
N ALA A 133 -13.17 10.59 -2.09
CA ALA A 133 -13.25 11.94 -2.63
C ALA A 133 -12.13 12.88 -2.17
N ARG A 134 -11.44 12.56 -1.08
CA ARG A 134 -10.40 13.43 -0.49
C ARG A 134 -9.51 12.68 0.48
N TYR A 135 -8.30 13.18 0.69
CA TYR A 135 -7.40 12.72 1.74
C TYR A 135 -7.42 13.70 2.91
N ILE A 136 -7.34 13.18 4.12
CA ILE A 136 -7.46 13.95 5.35
C ILE A 136 -6.28 13.59 6.27
N VAL A 137 -5.64 14.59 6.80
CA VAL A 137 -4.67 14.46 7.90
C VAL A 137 -5.41 14.68 9.22
N TYR A 138 -5.32 13.71 10.10
CA TYR A 138 -6.02 13.68 11.38
C TYR A 138 -5.04 13.39 12.52
N ASP A 139 -5.10 14.19 13.57
CA ASP A 139 -4.36 13.97 14.83
C ASP A 139 -5.15 12.97 15.70
N PHE A 140 -4.63 11.75 15.85
CA PHE A 140 -5.34 10.70 16.58
C PHE A 140 -5.07 10.71 18.09
N GLU A 141 -4.16 11.53 18.60
CA GLU A 141 -3.99 11.76 20.04
C GLU A 141 -4.94 12.83 20.55
N LYS A 142 -5.18 13.88 19.76
CA LYS A 142 -6.09 14.96 20.11
C LYS A 142 -7.52 14.76 19.62
N ASP A 143 -7.71 13.78 18.73
CA ASP A 143 -8.96 13.58 17.98
C ASP A 143 -9.38 14.85 17.22
N GLU A 144 -8.44 15.44 16.45
CA GLU A 144 -8.64 16.70 15.71
C GLU A 144 -8.33 16.58 14.22
N PHE A 145 -9.08 17.32 13.40
CA PHE A 145 -8.75 17.52 11.99
C PHE A 145 -7.57 18.49 11.86
N VAL A 146 -6.54 18.09 11.13
CA VAL A 146 -5.34 18.91 10.87
C VAL A 146 -5.47 19.68 9.55
N LYS A 147 -5.64 18.97 8.45
CA LYS A 147 -5.81 19.54 7.10
C LYS A 147 -6.44 18.53 6.14
N GLY A 148 -7.10 19.06 5.10
CA GLY A 148 -7.43 18.28 3.89
C GLY A 148 -6.31 18.42 2.87
N LEU A 149 -6.06 17.38 2.10
CA LEU A 149 -5.18 17.45 0.94
C LEU A 149 -6.00 17.75 -0.32
N PRO A 150 -5.39 18.38 -1.33
CA PRO A 150 -6.05 18.63 -2.60
C PRO A 150 -6.68 17.33 -3.13
N GLN A 151 -7.86 17.47 -3.71
CA GLN A 151 -8.48 16.35 -4.43
C GLN A 151 -7.75 16.14 -5.75
N ALA A 152 -7.62 14.89 -6.18
CA ALA A 152 -7.38 14.61 -7.59
C ALA A 152 -8.59 15.16 -8.36
N GLY A 153 -8.40 16.23 -9.13
CA GLY A 153 -9.49 17.06 -9.70
C GLY A 153 -10.34 16.38 -10.74
N GLU A 154 -9.99 15.17 -11.17
CA GLU A 154 -10.75 14.42 -12.13
C GLU A 154 -11.25 13.10 -11.51
N ARG A 155 -12.51 12.76 -11.75
CA ARG A 155 -13.13 11.51 -11.26
C ARG A 155 -12.41 10.23 -11.69
N ASN A 156 -11.54 10.30 -12.70
CA ASN A 156 -10.80 9.19 -13.27
C ASN A 156 -9.30 9.25 -12.96
N GLY A 157 -8.89 10.00 -11.94
CA GLY A 157 -7.50 10.03 -11.50
C GLY A 157 -7.05 8.67 -10.95
N ALA A 158 -5.93 8.16 -11.48
CA ALA A 158 -5.28 6.92 -11.05
C ALA A 158 -3.88 7.20 -10.52
N ASN A 159 -3.21 6.18 -9.97
CA ASN A 159 -1.84 6.26 -9.48
C ASN A 159 -1.61 7.45 -8.54
N ILE A 160 -2.55 7.64 -7.60
CA ILE A 160 -2.52 8.76 -6.68
C ILE A 160 -1.34 8.59 -5.72
N ASP A 161 -0.50 9.60 -5.66
CA ASP A 161 0.65 9.71 -4.77
C ASP A 161 0.65 11.10 -4.13
N TYR A 162 1.00 11.19 -2.86
CA TYR A 162 0.98 12.46 -2.16
C TYR A 162 2.28 12.64 -1.38
N THR A 163 2.63 13.89 -1.10
CA THR A 163 3.77 14.21 -0.24
C THR A 163 3.27 14.65 1.13
N PRO A 164 3.67 13.94 2.21
CA PRO A 164 3.28 14.29 3.57
C PRO A 164 3.73 15.70 3.96
N GLU A 165 4.96 16.08 3.64
CA GLU A 165 5.54 17.37 4.03
C GLU A 165 5.13 18.51 3.10
N GLY A 166 5.20 18.32 1.78
CA GLY A 166 4.88 19.35 0.80
C GLY A 166 3.38 19.66 0.68
N GLY A 167 2.51 18.73 1.05
CA GLY A 167 1.06 18.91 0.92
C GLY A 167 0.55 18.87 -0.51
N HIS A 168 1.36 18.35 -1.45
CA HIS A 168 1.01 18.17 -2.85
C HIS A 168 0.45 16.77 -3.13
N ILE A 169 -0.36 16.65 -4.18
CA ILE A 169 -0.88 15.39 -4.67
C ILE A 169 -0.55 15.21 -6.15
N ALA A 170 0.05 14.08 -6.49
CA ALA A 170 0.27 13.67 -7.86
C ALA A 170 -0.74 12.58 -8.24
N TYR A 171 -1.18 12.57 -9.49
CA TYR A 171 -2.05 11.52 -10.03
C TYR A 171 -1.95 11.49 -11.55
N THR A 172 -2.43 10.41 -12.14
CA THR A 172 -2.46 10.28 -13.60
C THR A 172 -3.88 10.29 -14.12
N VAL A 173 -4.09 10.90 -15.26
CA VAL A 173 -5.32 10.81 -16.05
C VAL A 173 -4.94 10.31 -17.42
N LYS A 174 -5.47 9.13 -17.79
CA LYS A 174 -4.97 8.39 -18.94
C LYS A 174 -3.45 8.19 -18.80
N ASN A 175 -2.66 8.71 -19.73
CA ASN A 175 -1.21 8.55 -19.76
C ASN A 175 -0.44 9.81 -19.32
N ASN A 176 -1.12 10.82 -18.80
CA ASN A 176 -0.49 12.07 -18.41
C ASN A 176 -0.49 12.28 -16.89
N LEU A 177 0.58 12.89 -16.41
CA LEU A 177 0.81 13.23 -15.01
C LEU A 177 0.24 14.60 -14.67
N PHE A 178 -0.40 14.68 -13.51
CA PHE A 178 -0.93 15.90 -12.90
C PHE A 178 -0.38 16.08 -11.49
N VAL A 179 -0.18 17.31 -11.08
CA VAL A 179 0.11 17.70 -9.70
C VAL A 179 -0.82 18.86 -9.33
N ASP A 180 -1.53 18.76 -8.20
CA ASP A 180 -2.47 19.75 -7.68
C ASP A 180 -3.44 20.28 -8.76
N ASN A 181 -3.99 19.35 -9.54
CA ASN A 181 -4.90 19.65 -10.66
C ASN A 181 -4.27 20.38 -11.86
N LYS A 182 -2.94 20.53 -11.89
CA LYS A 182 -2.22 21.09 -13.04
C LYS A 182 -1.55 19.98 -13.82
N ALA A 183 -1.70 19.99 -15.15
CA ALA A 183 -1.01 19.05 -16.01
C ALA A 183 0.51 19.30 -15.99
N VAL A 184 1.26 18.29 -15.55
CA VAL A 184 2.74 18.27 -15.60
C VAL A 184 3.20 17.84 -16.98
N THR A 185 2.47 16.91 -17.59
CA THR A 185 2.78 16.40 -18.93
C THR A 185 1.57 16.50 -19.85
N LYS A 186 1.84 16.64 -21.15
CA LYS A 186 0.86 16.63 -22.24
C LYS A 186 1.46 15.85 -23.41
N GLU A 187 1.57 14.56 -23.22
CA GLU A 187 2.24 13.68 -24.16
C GLU A 187 1.26 13.02 -25.12
N PRO A 188 1.71 12.71 -26.35
CA PRO A 188 0.89 12.00 -27.32
C PRO A 188 0.66 10.54 -26.91
N GLU A 189 -0.22 9.86 -27.65
CA GLU A 189 -0.42 8.41 -27.49
C GLU A 189 0.89 7.64 -27.67
N GLY A 190 1.11 6.64 -26.82
CA GLY A 190 2.33 5.84 -26.78
C GLY A 190 3.40 6.38 -25.84
N ILE A 191 3.16 7.53 -25.19
CA ILE A 191 3.99 8.03 -24.09
C ILE A 191 3.16 7.97 -22.80
N VAL A 192 3.71 7.34 -21.77
CA VAL A 192 3.05 7.14 -20.47
C VAL A 192 3.89 7.80 -19.38
N CYS A 193 3.29 8.68 -18.60
CA CYS A 193 3.96 9.43 -17.53
C CYS A 193 3.35 9.15 -16.16
N GLY A 194 4.20 9.02 -15.12
CA GLY A 194 3.77 8.88 -13.74
C GLY A 194 3.15 7.52 -13.39
N GLN A 195 3.28 6.54 -14.26
CA GLN A 195 2.83 5.17 -14.02
C GLN A 195 4.01 4.23 -13.83
N SER A 196 3.77 3.08 -13.20
CA SER A 196 4.80 2.06 -13.08
C SER A 196 5.23 1.55 -14.46
N VAL A 197 6.47 1.13 -14.57
CA VAL A 197 7.04 0.56 -15.80
C VAL A 197 7.16 -0.96 -15.66
N HIS A 198 7.53 -1.64 -16.75
CA HIS A 198 7.74 -3.10 -16.77
C HIS A 198 6.58 -3.91 -16.18
N ARG A 199 5.34 -3.43 -16.34
CA ARG A 199 4.11 -4.08 -15.89
C ARG A 199 4.10 -4.46 -14.41
N ASN A 200 4.63 -3.57 -13.55
CA ASN A 200 4.79 -3.78 -12.11
C ASN A 200 5.73 -4.94 -11.76
N GLU A 201 6.56 -5.39 -12.66
CA GLU A 201 7.59 -6.40 -12.41
C GLU A 201 8.83 -5.79 -11.72
N PHE A 202 9.74 -6.64 -11.27
CA PHE A 202 11.01 -6.25 -10.64
C PHE A 202 10.85 -5.37 -9.39
N GLY A 203 9.71 -5.45 -8.70
CA GLY A 203 9.41 -4.61 -7.54
C GLY A 203 9.04 -3.16 -7.86
N ILE A 204 8.81 -2.82 -9.14
CA ILE A 204 8.42 -1.48 -9.58
C ILE A 204 6.90 -1.34 -9.49
N GLY A 205 6.40 -0.91 -8.33
CA GLY A 205 4.95 -0.82 -8.07
C GLY A 205 4.32 0.55 -8.33
N LYS A 206 5.13 1.60 -8.58
CA LYS A 206 4.64 2.96 -8.85
C LYS A 206 5.54 3.73 -9.81
N GLY A 207 5.05 4.85 -10.32
CA GLY A 207 5.78 5.67 -11.29
C GLY A 207 6.05 7.10 -10.85
N THR A 208 5.78 7.45 -9.59
CA THR A 208 5.99 8.77 -8.99
C THR A 208 6.71 8.63 -7.65
N PHE A 209 7.62 9.55 -7.33
CA PHE A 209 8.47 9.50 -6.14
C PHE A 209 8.73 10.92 -5.63
N TRP A 210 8.11 11.29 -4.52
CA TRP A 210 8.33 12.58 -3.88
C TRP A 210 9.67 12.63 -3.14
N SER A 211 10.33 13.78 -3.18
CA SER A 211 11.47 14.04 -2.30
C SER A 211 11.03 14.04 -0.83
N PRO A 212 11.91 13.78 0.13
CA PRO A 212 11.56 13.80 1.56
C PRO A 212 10.95 15.12 2.02
N GLN A 213 11.36 16.27 1.43
CA GLN A 213 10.81 17.60 1.71
C GLN A 213 9.52 17.91 0.95
N GLY A 214 9.12 17.05 0.00
CA GLY A 214 7.91 17.22 -0.79
C GLY A 214 7.98 18.31 -1.86
N ASN A 215 9.14 18.90 -2.11
CA ASN A 215 9.34 20.00 -3.05
C ASN A 215 9.75 19.56 -4.46
N LEU A 216 10.05 18.28 -4.66
CA LEU A 216 10.38 17.68 -5.96
C LEU A 216 9.64 16.38 -6.15
N LEU A 217 9.19 16.12 -7.39
CA LEU A 217 8.56 14.89 -7.81
C LEU A 217 9.37 14.25 -8.94
N ALA A 218 10.01 13.13 -8.65
CA ALA A 218 10.55 12.27 -9.70
C ALA A 218 9.44 11.42 -10.31
N PHE A 219 9.45 11.21 -11.61
CA PHE A 219 8.47 10.37 -12.30
C PHE A 219 9.06 9.67 -13.52
N TYR A 220 8.51 8.50 -13.83
CA TYR A 220 8.84 7.80 -15.07
C TYR A 220 8.09 8.40 -16.24
N ARG A 221 8.80 8.58 -17.35
CA ARG A 221 8.27 8.84 -18.67
C ARG A 221 8.64 7.67 -19.56
N MET A 222 7.68 6.84 -19.89
CA MET A 222 7.85 5.62 -20.68
C MET A 222 7.39 5.88 -22.11
N ASN A 223 8.29 5.73 -23.08
CA ASN A 223 7.95 5.71 -24.48
C ASN A 223 7.74 4.26 -24.92
N GLU A 224 6.51 3.93 -25.27
CA GLU A 224 6.11 2.63 -25.80
C GLU A 224 5.54 2.73 -27.22
N SER A 225 5.76 3.87 -27.90
CA SER A 225 5.22 4.09 -29.25
C SER A 225 5.73 3.06 -30.26
N MET A 226 6.97 2.57 -30.07
CA MET A 226 7.58 1.56 -30.90
C MET A 226 7.20 0.12 -30.51
N VAL A 227 6.55 -0.08 -29.38
CA VAL A 227 6.19 -1.41 -28.88
C VAL A 227 5.00 -1.95 -29.67
N THR A 228 5.12 -3.15 -30.18
CA THR A 228 4.07 -3.80 -30.97
C THR A 228 2.82 -4.05 -30.11
N PRO A 229 1.63 -3.66 -30.61
CA PRO A 229 0.38 -3.98 -29.91
C PRO A 229 0.14 -5.49 -29.87
N TYR A 230 -0.11 -6.01 -28.69
CA TYR A 230 -0.48 -7.41 -28.46
C TYR A 230 -2.01 -7.52 -28.27
N PRO A 231 -2.70 -8.41 -28.98
CA PRO A 231 -4.14 -8.58 -28.84
C PRO A 231 -4.48 -9.39 -27.59
N LEU A 232 -5.30 -8.81 -26.71
CA LEU A 232 -5.98 -9.54 -25.63
C LEU A 232 -7.42 -9.78 -26.06
N VAL A 233 -7.86 -11.03 -26.03
CA VAL A 233 -9.24 -11.38 -26.37
C VAL A 233 -10.07 -11.45 -25.10
N ASP A 234 -11.03 -10.54 -24.99
CA ASP A 234 -12.06 -10.58 -23.96
C ASP A 234 -13.23 -11.45 -24.44
N ILE A 235 -13.38 -12.61 -23.82
CA ILE A 235 -14.44 -13.58 -24.10
C ILE A 235 -15.67 -13.45 -23.18
N THR A 236 -15.69 -12.48 -22.28
CA THR A 236 -16.82 -12.29 -21.35
C THR A 236 -18.09 -11.78 -22.05
N PRO A 237 -18.02 -10.89 -23.04
CA PRO A 237 -19.21 -10.53 -23.81
C PRO A 237 -19.60 -11.63 -24.79
N ARG A 238 -20.88 -11.64 -25.21
CA ARG A 238 -21.40 -12.64 -26.15
C ARG A 238 -20.62 -12.70 -27.47
N ILE A 239 -20.18 -11.54 -27.95
CA ILE A 239 -19.25 -11.43 -29.09
C ILE A 239 -17.93 -10.98 -28.49
N ALA A 240 -16.89 -11.80 -28.65
CA ALA A 240 -15.57 -11.49 -28.12
C ALA A 240 -15.04 -10.17 -28.67
N LEU A 241 -14.41 -9.40 -27.80
CA LEU A 241 -13.74 -8.14 -28.14
C LEU A 241 -12.22 -8.34 -28.10
N VAL A 242 -11.51 -7.51 -28.87
CA VAL A 242 -10.04 -7.51 -28.88
C VAL A 242 -9.54 -6.19 -28.34
N ASP A 243 -8.93 -6.25 -27.15
CA ASP A 243 -8.16 -5.16 -26.60
C ASP A 243 -6.71 -5.26 -27.03
N LYS A 244 -6.12 -4.15 -27.42
CA LYS A 244 -4.72 -4.08 -27.83
C LYS A 244 -3.91 -3.40 -26.74
N ILE A 245 -2.97 -4.14 -26.17
CA ILE A 245 -1.99 -3.58 -25.22
C ILE A 245 -0.61 -3.55 -25.86
N ARG A 246 0.19 -2.54 -25.54
CA ARG A 246 1.59 -2.51 -25.96
C ARG A 246 2.40 -3.44 -25.06
N TYR A 247 2.84 -4.57 -25.61
CA TYR A 247 3.58 -5.60 -24.89
C TYR A 247 4.85 -5.99 -25.65
N PRO A 248 6.05 -5.77 -25.08
CA PRO A 248 7.30 -6.13 -25.73
C PRO A 248 7.45 -7.65 -25.76
N MET A 249 7.13 -8.25 -26.88
CA MET A 249 7.29 -9.69 -27.12
C MET A 249 8.77 -10.03 -27.37
N ALA A 250 9.14 -11.29 -27.12
CA ALA A 250 10.51 -11.76 -27.31
C ALA A 250 11.02 -11.45 -28.73
N GLY A 251 12.20 -10.86 -28.83
CA GLY A 251 12.83 -10.46 -30.10
C GLY A 251 12.27 -9.19 -30.75
N MET A 252 11.30 -8.50 -30.11
CA MET A 252 10.74 -7.24 -30.59
C MET A 252 11.26 -6.05 -29.77
N LEU A 253 10.96 -4.84 -30.27
CA LEU A 253 11.34 -3.61 -29.57
C LEU A 253 10.61 -3.48 -28.23
N SER A 254 11.35 -3.08 -27.21
CA SER A 254 10.83 -2.75 -25.89
C SER A 254 10.63 -1.25 -25.75
N HIS A 255 9.92 -0.85 -24.71
CA HIS A 255 9.76 0.55 -24.33
C HIS A 255 11.07 1.15 -23.81
N GLN A 256 11.19 2.48 -23.90
CA GLN A 256 12.29 3.25 -23.36
C GLN A 256 11.79 4.12 -22.19
N VAL A 257 12.53 4.15 -21.09
CA VAL A 257 12.14 4.90 -19.91
C VAL A 257 13.15 6.00 -19.62
N THR A 258 12.64 7.20 -19.38
CA THR A 258 13.40 8.35 -18.89
C THR A 258 12.81 8.82 -17.56
N VAL A 259 13.59 9.54 -16.77
CA VAL A 259 13.17 10.10 -15.48
C VAL A 259 13.02 11.60 -15.60
N GLY A 260 11.83 12.12 -15.32
CA GLY A 260 11.57 13.53 -15.15
C GLY A 260 11.58 13.92 -13.68
N ILE A 261 12.09 15.12 -13.38
CA ILE A 261 12.02 15.76 -12.05
C ILE A 261 11.19 17.03 -12.19
N TYR A 262 10.05 17.06 -11.54
CA TYR A 262 9.14 18.20 -11.51
C TYR A 262 9.24 18.95 -10.19
N ASN A 263 9.26 20.28 -10.26
CA ASN A 263 9.20 21.15 -9.09
C ASN A 263 7.83 21.85 -9.08
N PRO A 264 6.96 21.60 -8.06
CA PRO A 264 5.62 22.18 -7.97
C PRO A 264 5.61 23.72 -7.83
N ASP A 265 6.59 24.28 -7.12
CA ASP A 265 6.67 25.73 -6.89
C ASP A 265 6.99 26.49 -8.16
N THR A 266 7.97 26.01 -8.91
CA THR A 266 8.41 26.64 -10.16
C THR A 266 7.65 26.16 -11.39
N GLN A 267 6.90 25.05 -11.28
CA GLN A 267 6.18 24.35 -12.34
C GLN A 267 7.09 23.94 -13.52
N LYS A 268 8.37 23.66 -13.24
CA LYS A 268 9.35 23.25 -14.23
C LYS A 268 9.67 21.77 -14.10
N THR A 269 9.85 21.11 -15.25
CA THR A 269 10.32 19.74 -15.36
C THR A 269 11.71 19.73 -15.99
N VAL A 270 12.60 18.93 -15.42
CA VAL A 270 13.91 18.62 -16.00
C VAL A 270 13.98 17.10 -16.21
N TYR A 271 14.40 16.66 -17.37
CA TYR A 271 14.64 15.26 -17.64
C TYR A 271 16.10 14.92 -17.40
N LEU A 272 16.34 13.80 -16.72
CA LEU A 272 17.70 13.33 -16.47
C LEU A 272 18.28 12.74 -17.76
N ASN A 273 19.52 13.10 -18.03
CA ASN A 273 20.30 12.41 -19.07
C ASN A 273 20.95 11.17 -18.44
N THR A 274 20.39 10.01 -18.73
CA THR A 274 20.86 8.73 -18.20
C THR A 274 21.80 8.00 -19.15
N GLY A 275 22.12 8.60 -20.31
CA GLY A 275 22.81 7.93 -21.40
C GLY A 275 21.86 7.07 -22.24
N ASP A 276 22.37 6.56 -23.35
CA ASP A 276 21.68 5.64 -24.26
C ASP A 276 21.90 4.18 -23.81
#